data_80d871e54b68459247b7fb6ad56b50aa
#
_entry.id   80d871e54b68459247b7fb6ad56b50aa
#
_cell.length_a   1.000
_cell.length_b   1.000
_cell.length_c   1.000
_cell.angle_alpha   90.00
_cell.angle_beta   90.00
_cell.angle_gamma   90.00
#
_symmetry.space_group_name_H-M   'P 1'
#
loop_
_entity.id
_entity.type
_entity.pdbx_description
1 polymer ?
#
loop_
_entity_poly.entity_id
_entity_poly.type
_entity_poly.pdbx_seq_one_letter_code
_entity_poly.pdbx_strand_id
1 'polypeptide(L)'
;MIHVLFYEPNSADHFLNHVVTRYDPPFSHCDVQFEDGMASSVFQYETVYWRRRGFRKPGYKRITVSASQADYRKAYSLCQERANKQYKFDAIGMYTLPLPSAMHYERDGYTFCSKHCTEVLQLARIKAVEGLEAKSVTPSALHEALQVAGVLHTDRPLDLRIM
;
A
#
# COMPACT_ATOMS: atom_id res chain seq x y z
N MET A 1 -4.31 0.42 -15.51
CA MET A 1 -4.90 0.65 -14.14
C MET A 1 -3.95 0.17 -13.06
N ILE A 2 -4.05 0.73 -11.86
CA ILE A 2 -3.33 0.27 -10.66
C ILE A 2 -4.39 -0.14 -9.64
N HIS A 3 -4.22 -1.30 -9.03
CA HIS A 3 -5.08 -1.77 -7.94
C HIS A 3 -4.35 -1.55 -6.61
N VAL A 4 -5.04 -1.00 -5.63
CA VAL A 4 -4.55 -0.90 -4.26
C VAL A 4 -5.33 -1.89 -3.41
N LEU A 5 -4.61 -2.79 -2.78
CA LEU A 5 -5.15 -3.89 -1.97
C LEU A 5 -4.94 -3.53 -0.49
N PHE A 6 -5.99 -3.53 0.29
CA PHE A 6 -5.98 -3.23 1.72
C PHE A 6 -6.35 -4.48 2.50
N TYR A 7 -5.54 -4.83 3.48
CA TYR A 7 -5.74 -6.01 4.31
C TYR A 7 -6.34 -5.65 5.66
N GLU A 8 -7.54 -6.15 5.92
CA GLU A 8 -8.20 -6.10 7.21
C GLU A 8 -7.93 -7.41 7.96
N PRO A 9 -7.17 -7.39 9.08
CA PRO A 9 -6.82 -8.60 9.79
C PRO A 9 -8.03 -9.18 10.52
N ASN A 10 -8.11 -10.51 10.57
CA ASN A 10 -9.09 -11.23 11.38
C ASN A 10 -8.47 -11.69 12.71
N SER A 11 -9.29 -12.18 13.64
CA SER A 11 -8.87 -12.60 14.98
C SER A 11 -7.82 -13.71 15.01
N ALA A 12 -7.66 -14.46 13.92
CA ALA A 12 -6.68 -15.55 13.81
C ALA A 12 -5.33 -15.07 13.25
N ASP A 13 -5.21 -13.79 12.88
CA ASP A 13 -3.97 -13.27 12.32
C ASP A 13 -2.90 -13.03 13.40
N HIS A 14 -1.66 -12.97 12.94
CA HIS A 14 -0.53 -12.71 13.82
C HIS A 14 -0.68 -11.36 14.56
N PHE A 15 -0.31 -11.32 15.84
CA PHE A 15 -0.40 -10.15 16.72
C PHE A 15 0.09 -8.85 16.07
N LEU A 16 1.15 -8.90 15.28
CA LEU A 16 1.72 -7.72 14.61
C LEU A 16 0.75 -7.05 13.61
N ASN A 17 -0.17 -7.82 13.01
CA ASN A 17 -1.21 -7.25 12.15
C ASN A 17 -2.21 -6.40 12.94
N HIS A 18 -2.37 -6.69 14.24
CA HIS A 18 -3.27 -5.95 15.11
C HIS A 18 -2.64 -4.69 15.73
N VAL A 19 -1.31 -4.56 15.71
CA VAL A 19 -0.63 -3.38 16.26
C VAL A 19 -1.03 -2.12 15.49
N VAL A 20 -1.01 -2.17 14.17
CA VAL A 20 -1.39 -1.02 13.32
C VAL A 20 -2.85 -0.67 13.50
N THR A 21 -3.74 -1.67 13.47
CA THR A 21 -5.19 -1.45 13.58
C THR A 21 -5.64 -1.02 14.98
N ARG A 22 -4.76 -1.07 15.98
CA ARG A 22 -5.08 -0.58 17.32
C ARG A 22 -5.19 0.94 17.38
N TYR A 23 -4.42 1.66 16.58
CA TYR A 23 -4.45 3.12 16.53
C TYR A 23 -5.11 3.70 15.28
N ASP A 24 -5.21 2.92 14.21
CA ASP A 24 -5.90 3.33 12.96
C ASP A 24 -6.55 2.13 12.26
N PRO A 25 -7.74 1.69 12.73
CA PRO A 25 -8.49 0.60 12.09
C PRO A 25 -9.11 1.06 10.76
N PRO A 26 -9.55 0.14 9.87
CA PRO A 26 -9.51 -1.31 10.07
C PRO A 26 -8.31 -2.00 9.41
N PHE A 27 -7.49 -1.29 8.61
CA PHE A 27 -6.47 -1.92 7.77
C PHE A 27 -5.08 -1.93 8.42
N SER A 28 -4.42 -3.09 8.35
CA SER A 28 -3.05 -3.28 8.86
C SER A 28 -1.98 -3.23 7.79
N HIS A 29 -2.36 -3.41 6.52
CA HIS A 29 -1.41 -3.52 5.41
C HIS A 29 -2.05 -3.07 4.10
N CYS A 30 -1.21 -2.62 3.17
CA CYS A 30 -1.62 -2.35 1.80
C CYS A 30 -0.53 -2.74 0.80
N ASP A 31 -0.97 -3.09 -0.41
CA ASP A 31 -0.16 -3.46 -1.56
C ASP A 31 -0.62 -2.68 -2.80
N VAL A 32 0.28 -2.42 -3.73
CA VAL A 32 -0.07 -2.02 -5.08
C VAL A 32 0.05 -3.21 -6.02
N GLN A 33 -0.91 -3.36 -6.94
CA GLN A 33 -0.89 -4.39 -7.97
C GLN A 33 -1.16 -3.76 -9.33
N PHE A 34 -0.40 -4.17 -10.33
CA PHE A 34 -0.49 -3.71 -11.71
C PHE A 34 -1.32 -4.69 -12.55
N GLU A 35 -1.75 -4.25 -13.75
CA GLU A 35 -2.64 -5.04 -14.65
C GLU A 35 -2.07 -6.41 -15.01
N ASP A 36 -0.76 -6.53 -15.12
CA ASP A 36 -0.07 -7.79 -15.42
C ASP A 36 0.02 -8.75 -14.24
N GLY A 37 -0.56 -8.39 -13.09
CA GLY A 37 -0.54 -9.16 -11.85
C GLY A 37 0.73 -8.99 -11.01
N MET A 38 1.68 -8.17 -11.45
CA MET A 38 2.83 -7.80 -10.63
C MET A 38 2.39 -6.94 -9.46
N ALA A 39 2.92 -7.22 -8.28
CA ALA A 39 2.56 -6.51 -7.06
C ALA A 39 3.81 -6.12 -6.27
N SER A 40 3.68 -5.04 -5.49
CA SER A 40 4.74 -4.49 -4.66
C SER A 40 4.20 -3.98 -3.33
N SER A 41 4.92 -4.28 -2.28
CA SER A 41 4.80 -3.70 -0.94
C SER A 41 6.01 -4.13 -0.12
N VAL A 42 5.99 -3.88 1.19
CA VAL A 42 6.98 -4.38 2.14
C VAL A 42 6.27 -4.96 3.35
N PHE A 43 6.63 -6.18 3.73
CA PHE A 43 6.19 -6.78 4.98
C PHE A 43 7.14 -6.44 6.12
N GLN A 44 6.64 -6.56 7.33
CA GLN A 44 7.40 -6.31 8.54
C GLN A 44 8.68 -7.17 8.58
N TYR A 45 9.81 -6.51 8.80
CA TYR A 45 11.16 -7.10 8.82
C TYR A 45 11.66 -7.67 7.48
N GLU A 46 10.97 -7.40 6.37
CA GLU A 46 11.38 -7.83 5.03
C GLU A 46 11.91 -6.65 4.19
N THR A 47 12.24 -6.93 2.92
CA THR A 47 12.53 -5.93 1.90
C THR A 47 11.33 -5.75 0.98
N VAL A 48 11.28 -4.61 0.26
CA VAL A 48 10.27 -4.39 -0.78
C VAL A 48 10.32 -5.55 -1.77
N TYR A 49 9.17 -6.18 -1.98
CA TYR A 49 9.03 -7.23 -2.97
C TYR A 49 8.49 -6.70 -4.30
N TRP A 50 8.83 -7.39 -5.38
CA TRP A 50 8.31 -7.22 -6.72
C TRP A 50 8.06 -8.59 -7.33
N ARG A 51 6.80 -9.05 -7.34
CA ARG A 51 6.45 -10.40 -7.83
C ARG A 51 4.97 -10.49 -8.22
N ARG A 52 4.61 -11.48 -9.05
CA ARG A 52 3.22 -11.84 -9.27
C ARG A 52 2.60 -12.34 -7.98
N ARG A 53 1.43 -11.82 -7.64
CA ARG A 53 0.73 -12.19 -6.40
C ARG A 53 -0.78 -12.23 -6.62
N GLY A 54 -1.40 -13.35 -6.21
CA GLY A 54 -2.85 -13.47 -6.07
C GLY A 54 -3.27 -13.16 -4.63
N PHE A 55 -4.17 -12.22 -4.44
CA PHE A 55 -4.68 -11.82 -3.14
C PHE A 55 -5.93 -12.64 -2.80
N ARG A 56 -5.74 -13.94 -2.52
CA ARG A 56 -6.81 -14.92 -2.28
C ARG A 56 -7.25 -15.03 -0.83
N LYS A 57 -6.46 -14.51 0.11
CA LYS A 57 -6.80 -14.55 1.55
C LYS A 57 -8.01 -13.65 1.79
N PRO A 58 -9.02 -14.11 2.55
CA PRO A 58 -10.12 -13.25 3.02
C PRO A 58 -9.56 -12.03 3.76
N GLY A 59 -10.28 -10.91 3.69
CA GLY A 59 -9.86 -9.65 4.33
C GLY A 59 -9.18 -8.66 3.39
N TYR A 60 -8.86 -9.03 2.13
CA TYR A 60 -8.39 -8.04 1.15
C TYR A 60 -9.56 -7.28 0.50
N LYS A 61 -9.50 -5.96 0.59
CA LYS A 61 -10.36 -5.03 -0.16
C LYS A 61 -9.55 -4.38 -1.27
N ARG A 62 -10.17 -4.12 -2.42
CA ARG A 62 -9.49 -3.57 -3.60
C ARG A 62 -10.09 -2.23 -3.99
N ILE A 63 -9.24 -1.24 -4.21
CA ILE A 63 -9.59 0.01 -4.91
C ILE A 63 -8.79 0.07 -6.21
N THR A 64 -9.45 0.41 -7.31
CA THR A 64 -8.81 0.54 -8.62
C THR A 64 -8.70 2.00 -9.00
N VAL A 65 -7.51 2.43 -9.41
CA VAL A 65 -7.23 3.79 -9.86
C VAL A 65 -6.71 3.78 -11.30
N SER A 66 -7.03 4.84 -12.04
CA SER A 66 -6.55 5.03 -13.41
C SER A 66 -5.38 6.01 -13.43
N ALA A 67 -4.34 5.68 -14.17
CA ALA A 67 -3.20 6.54 -14.44
C ALA A 67 -2.98 6.65 -15.95
N SER A 68 -2.33 7.72 -16.40
CA SER A 68 -1.84 7.80 -17.78
C SER A 68 -0.80 6.69 -18.02
N GLN A 69 -0.63 6.26 -19.26
CA GLN A 69 0.35 5.23 -19.61
C GLN A 69 1.78 5.63 -19.18
N ALA A 70 2.12 6.92 -19.29
CA ALA A 70 3.43 7.42 -18.90
C ALA A 70 3.62 7.37 -17.37
N ASP A 71 2.63 7.77 -16.60
CA ASP A 71 2.69 7.80 -15.14
C ASP A 71 2.57 6.39 -14.54
N TYR A 72 1.78 5.51 -15.17
CA TYR A 72 1.76 4.08 -14.87
C TYR A 72 3.16 3.46 -14.98
N ARG A 73 3.89 3.74 -16.08
CA ARG A 73 5.26 3.22 -16.26
C ARG A 73 6.24 3.72 -15.20
N LYS A 74 6.12 4.99 -14.79
CA LYS A 74 6.96 5.55 -13.70
C LYS A 74 6.69 4.82 -12.37
N ALA A 75 5.42 4.65 -12.02
CA ALA A 75 5.02 3.92 -10.81
C ALA A 75 5.53 2.45 -10.83
N TYR A 76 5.39 1.79 -11.96
CA TYR A 76 5.87 0.43 -12.20
C TYR A 76 7.39 0.33 -12.01
N SER A 77 8.15 1.26 -12.63
CA SER A 77 9.62 1.30 -12.53
C SER A 77 10.09 1.60 -11.10
N LEU A 78 9.39 2.46 -10.35
CA LEU A 78 9.72 2.73 -8.95
C LEU A 78 9.63 1.46 -8.09
N CYS A 79 8.59 0.64 -8.30
CA CYS A 79 8.44 -0.62 -7.57
C CYS A 79 9.58 -1.59 -7.88
N GLN A 80 9.95 -1.73 -9.16
CA GLN A 80 11.09 -2.56 -9.58
C GLN A 80 12.41 -2.04 -8.98
N GLU A 81 12.65 -0.74 -9.06
CA GLU A 81 13.86 -0.11 -8.54
C GLU A 81 14.02 -0.36 -7.04
N ARG A 82 12.96 -0.15 -6.25
CA ARG A 82 13.01 -0.35 -4.80
C ARG A 82 13.24 -1.81 -4.42
N ALA A 83 12.63 -2.74 -5.15
CA ALA A 83 12.89 -4.16 -4.94
C ALA A 83 14.32 -4.53 -5.30
N ASN A 84 14.86 -4.05 -6.42
CA ASN A 84 16.24 -4.29 -6.84
C ASN A 84 17.26 -3.68 -5.87
N LYS A 85 16.98 -2.51 -5.32
CA LYS A 85 17.78 -1.85 -4.28
C LYS A 85 17.55 -2.43 -2.87
N GLN A 86 16.67 -3.41 -2.74
CA GLN A 86 16.33 -4.07 -1.47
C GLN A 86 15.94 -3.09 -0.36
N TYR A 87 15.06 -2.14 -0.67
CA TYR A 87 14.51 -1.22 0.33
C TYR A 87 13.95 -2.01 1.51
N LYS A 88 14.35 -1.63 2.74
CA LYS A 88 14.04 -2.36 3.96
C LYS A 88 12.78 -1.83 4.62
N PHE A 89 12.14 -2.66 5.41
CA PHE A 89 11.04 -2.25 6.27
C PHE A 89 11.48 -1.20 7.28
N ASP A 90 10.76 -0.08 7.33
CA ASP A 90 11.00 1.00 8.29
C ASP A 90 10.14 0.83 9.55
N ALA A 91 10.66 0.08 10.51
CA ALA A 91 9.98 -0.12 11.79
C ALA A 91 9.82 1.20 12.57
N ILE A 92 10.84 2.06 12.56
CA ILE A 92 10.79 3.35 13.28
C ILE A 92 9.72 4.24 12.66
N GLY A 93 9.75 4.43 11.33
CA GLY A 93 8.76 5.21 10.61
C GLY A 93 7.33 4.74 10.87
N MET A 94 7.10 3.42 10.81
CA MET A 94 5.79 2.84 11.04
C MET A 94 5.30 3.01 12.49
N TYR A 95 6.16 2.75 13.48
CA TYR A 95 5.76 2.84 14.90
C TYR A 95 5.64 4.27 15.40
N THR A 96 6.17 5.25 14.68
CA THR A 96 5.99 6.68 15.01
C THR A 96 4.73 7.28 14.39
N LEU A 97 4.00 6.57 13.53
CA LEU A 97 2.77 7.06 12.88
C LEU A 97 1.72 7.65 13.85
N PRO A 98 1.51 7.13 15.09
CA PRO A 98 0.58 7.74 16.04
C PRO A 98 1.06 9.08 16.60
N LEU A 99 2.34 9.45 16.40
CA LEU A 99 2.89 10.72 16.88
C LEU A 99 2.59 11.85 15.89
N PRO A 100 2.73 13.13 16.34
CA PRO A 100 2.62 14.26 15.40
C PRO A 100 3.57 14.14 14.21
N SER A 101 3.12 14.51 13.01
CA SER A 101 3.87 14.33 11.77
C SER A 101 5.27 14.96 11.77
N ALA A 102 5.45 16.06 12.53
CA ALA A 102 6.76 16.68 12.71
C ALA A 102 7.82 15.78 13.38
N MET A 103 7.38 14.71 14.05
CA MET A 103 8.24 13.70 14.69
C MET A 103 8.51 12.48 13.82
N HIS A 104 7.89 12.41 12.63
CA HIS A 104 8.08 11.29 11.72
C HIS A 104 9.46 11.38 11.06
N TYR A 105 10.26 10.36 11.31
CA TYR A 105 11.60 10.24 10.78
C TYR A 105 11.59 9.60 9.39
N GLU A 106 12.49 10.03 8.54
CA GLU A 106 12.63 9.49 7.19
C GLU A 106 14.07 8.98 6.97
N ARG A 107 14.21 7.76 6.49
CA ARG A 107 15.49 7.11 6.21
C ARG A 107 15.56 6.69 4.76
N ASP A 108 16.68 7.03 4.09
CA ASP A 108 16.93 6.54 2.73
C ASP A 108 17.10 5.02 2.70
N GLY A 109 16.52 4.37 1.69
CA GLY A 109 16.50 2.92 1.56
C GLY A 109 15.53 2.18 2.52
N TYR A 110 14.66 2.93 3.23
CA TYR A 110 13.66 2.36 4.14
C TYR A 110 12.25 2.86 3.82
N THR A 111 11.28 1.96 3.94
CA THR A 111 9.87 2.27 3.71
C THR A 111 8.97 1.33 4.52
N PHE A 112 7.69 1.67 4.65
CA PHE A 112 6.65 0.77 5.14
C PHE A 112 5.49 0.74 4.13
N CYS A 113 4.57 -0.21 4.26
CA CYS A 113 3.59 -0.54 3.24
C CYS A 113 2.80 0.68 2.74
N SER A 114 2.21 1.46 3.62
CA SER A 114 1.40 2.63 3.24
C SER A 114 2.23 3.79 2.69
N LYS A 115 3.43 4.05 3.24
CA LYS A 115 4.38 5.00 2.65
C LYS A 115 4.72 4.60 1.22
N HIS A 116 5.13 3.34 1.02
CA HIS A 116 5.47 2.82 -0.30
C HIS A 116 4.31 2.97 -1.30
N CYS A 117 3.10 2.52 -0.92
CA CYS A 117 1.92 2.63 -1.78
C CYS A 117 1.56 4.09 -2.10
N THR A 118 1.62 4.99 -1.11
CA THR A 118 1.34 6.42 -1.30
C THR A 118 2.30 7.04 -2.31
N GLU A 119 3.60 6.83 -2.17
CA GLU A 119 4.61 7.37 -3.09
C GLU A 119 4.48 6.81 -4.51
N VAL A 120 4.14 5.52 -4.66
CA VAL A 120 3.83 4.91 -5.97
C VAL A 120 2.63 5.58 -6.63
N LEU A 121 1.57 5.84 -5.87
CA LEU A 121 0.35 6.50 -6.36
C LEU A 121 0.57 7.98 -6.66
N GLN A 122 1.38 8.68 -5.88
CA GLN A 122 1.78 10.06 -6.14
C GLN A 122 2.58 10.17 -7.44
N LEU A 123 3.52 9.24 -7.68
CA LEU A 123 4.26 9.17 -8.93
C LEU A 123 3.37 8.83 -10.13
N ALA A 124 2.31 8.05 -9.89
CA ALA A 124 1.23 7.79 -10.86
C ALA A 124 0.27 8.98 -11.05
N ARG A 125 0.50 10.10 -10.35
CA ARG A 125 -0.34 11.31 -10.37
C ARG A 125 -1.80 11.04 -10.02
N ILE A 126 -2.04 10.21 -9.04
CA ILE A 126 -3.39 9.96 -8.52
C ILE A 126 -3.78 11.11 -7.61
N LYS A 127 -4.71 11.94 -8.05
CA LYS A 127 -5.13 13.19 -7.38
C LYS A 127 -5.52 13.00 -5.91
N ALA A 128 -6.15 11.88 -5.60
CA ALA A 128 -6.59 11.55 -4.25
C ALA A 128 -5.45 11.55 -3.20
N VAL A 129 -4.21 11.37 -3.62
CA VAL A 129 -3.05 11.23 -2.72
C VAL A 129 -2.00 12.32 -2.91
N GLU A 130 -2.18 13.26 -3.86
CA GLU A 130 -1.18 14.29 -4.17
C GLU A 130 -0.80 15.17 -2.95
N GLY A 131 -1.76 15.45 -2.08
CA GLY A 131 -1.56 16.28 -0.88
C GLY A 131 -1.14 15.51 0.37
N LEU A 132 -1.01 14.19 0.30
CA LEU A 132 -0.65 13.37 1.45
C LEU A 132 0.86 13.41 1.70
N GLU A 133 1.24 13.52 2.97
CA GLU A 133 2.62 13.34 3.39
C GLU A 133 2.89 11.85 3.60
N ALA A 134 3.50 11.19 2.61
CA ALA A 134 3.59 9.72 2.55
C ALA A 134 4.14 9.07 3.83
N LYS A 135 5.11 9.71 4.49
CA LYS A 135 5.69 9.22 5.76
C LYS A 135 4.72 9.24 6.95
N SER A 136 3.57 9.89 6.80
CA SER A 136 2.55 10.04 7.85
C SER A 136 1.26 9.28 7.55
N VAL A 137 1.21 8.56 6.42
CA VAL A 137 -0.01 7.88 5.94
C VAL A 137 -0.09 6.47 6.50
N THR A 138 -1.20 6.15 7.15
CA THR A 138 -1.55 4.77 7.54
C THR A 138 -2.28 4.05 6.40
N PRO A 139 -2.40 2.71 6.42
CA PRO A 139 -3.22 1.99 5.45
C PRO A 139 -4.67 2.46 5.41
N SER A 140 -5.28 2.75 6.57
CA SER A 140 -6.67 3.20 6.66
C SER A 140 -6.84 4.62 6.12
N ALA A 141 -5.92 5.54 6.42
CA ALA A 141 -5.93 6.90 5.89
C ALA A 141 -5.76 6.91 4.36
N LEU A 142 -4.90 6.03 3.81
CA LEU A 142 -4.77 5.88 2.36
C LEU A 142 -6.06 5.35 1.73
N HIS A 143 -6.69 4.36 2.36
CA HIS A 143 -7.97 3.81 1.89
C HIS A 143 -9.05 4.89 1.86
N GLU A 144 -9.19 5.68 2.94
CA GLU A 144 -10.17 6.77 3.03
C GLU A 144 -9.95 7.83 1.95
N ALA A 145 -8.70 8.26 1.75
CA ALA A 145 -8.37 9.24 0.71
C ALA A 145 -8.79 8.77 -0.69
N LEU A 146 -8.57 7.49 -1.01
CA LEU A 146 -8.96 6.90 -2.28
C LEU A 146 -10.48 6.73 -2.40
N GLN A 147 -11.20 6.44 -1.31
CA GLN A 147 -12.67 6.35 -1.31
C GLN A 147 -13.34 7.70 -1.56
N VAL A 148 -12.93 8.75 -0.83
CA VAL A 148 -13.52 10.09 -0.93
C VAL A 148 -13.37 10.66 -2.34
N ALA A 149 -12.33 10.33 -3.05
CA ALA A 149 -12.11 10.77 -4.43
C ALA A 149 -13.02 10.09 -5.47
N GLY A 150 -13.98 9.25 -5.06
CA GLY A 150 -14.91 8.59 -5.98
C GLY A 150 -14.26 7.58 -6.93
N VAL A 151 -13.13 7.02 -6.54
CA VAL A 151 -12.45 5.99 -7.30
C VAL A 151 -13.28 4.71 -7.25
N LEU A 152 -13.55 4.12 -8.41
CA LEU A 152 -14.46 2.97 -8.59
C LEU A 152 -14.20 1.84 -7.59
N HIS A 153 -15.11 1.68 -6.64
CA HIS A 153 -15.18 0.51 -5.77
C HIS A 153 -15.59 -0.71 -6.59
N THR A 154 -14.74 -1.69 -6.66
CA THR A 154 -15.15 -3.04 -7.04
C THR A 154 -15.12 -3.92 -5.80
N ASP A 155 -16.18 -3.87 -5.00
CA ASP A 155 -16.46 -4.84 -3.93
C ASP A 155 -16.85 -6.23 -4.49
N ARG A 156 -16.29 -6.63 -5.63
CA ARG A 156 -16.43 -8.01 -6.07
C ARG A 156 -15.43 -8.86 -5.32
N PRO A 157 -15.93 -9.88 -4.56
CA PRO A 157 -15.05 -10.97 -4.17
C PRO A 157 -14.33 -11.45 -5.43
N LEU A 158 -13.03 -11.64 -5.35
CA LEU A 158 -12.23 -12.17 -6.45
C LEU A 158 -12.89 -13.45 -6.93
N ASP A 159 -13.53 -13.40 -8.11
CA ASP A 159 -14.16 -14.57 -8.71
C ASP A 159 -13.06 -15.62 -8.94
N LEU A 160 -13.16 -16.72 -8.19
CA LEU A 160 -12.20 -17.83 -8.19
C LEU A 160 -12.25 -18.68 -9.47
N ARG A 161 -12.90 -18.17 -10.51
CA ARG A 161 -13.07 -18.89 -11.78
C ARG A 161 -12.32 -18.19 -12.91
N ILE A 162 -10.99 -18.24 -12.89
CA ILE A 162 -10.19 -18.34 -14.13
C ILE A 162 -8.95 -19.15 -13.74
N MET A 163 -8.92 -20.33 -14.30
CA MET A 163 -7.88 -21.36 -14.21
C MET A 163 -6.51 -20.86 -14.64
#